data_2eead554f692afdd1d4c22857aa8feb0
#
_entry.id   2eead554f692afdd1d4c22857aa8feb0
#
_cell.length_a   1.000
_cell.length_b   1.000
_cell.length_c   1.000
_cell.angle_alpha   90.00
_cell.angle_beta   90.00
_cell.angle_gamma   90.00
#
_symmetry.space_group_name_H-M   'P 1'
#
loop_
_entity.id
_entity.type
_entity.pdbx_description
1 polymer ?
#
loop_
_entity_poly.entity_id
_entity_poly.type
_entity_poly.pdbx_seq_one_letter_code
_entity_poly.pdbx_strand_id
1 'polypeptide(L)'
;MRKVNKRWGHELIWAETDNYVGKMLHIESGHRLSLQYHEIKEETIYVLSGILYVYDAEGSITKLSPGECFHVNPLQVHRFGANESAVEIIEVSTPHLDDVVRLEDDYGRK
;
A
#
# COMPACT_ATOMS: atom_id res chain seq x y z
N MET A 1 -10.05 -11.98 11.39
CA MET A 1 -8.87 -11.17 11.00
C MET A 1 -7.73 -12.08 10.58
N ARG A 2 -7.04 -11.72 9.53
CA ARG A 2 -5.99 -12.56 8.96
C ARG A 2 -4.71 -11.73 8.79
N LYS A 3 -3.56 -12.25 9.28
CA LYS A 3 -2.25 -11.58 9.15
C LYS A 3 -1.47 -12.23 8.01
N VAL A 4 -0.92 -11.41 7.13
CA VAL A 4 -0.06 -11.84 6.02
C VAL A 4 1.31 -11.18 6.20
N ASN A 5 2.34 -12.00 6.42
CA ASN A 5 3.70 -11.48 6.55
C ASN A 5 4.29 -11.20 5.17
N LYS A 6 5.00 -10.07 5.06
CA LYS A 6 5.68 -9.62 3.85
C LYS A 6 7.13 -9.30 4.19
N ARG A 7 7.99 -9.21 3.18
CA ARG A 7 9.39 -8.83 3.40
C ARG A 7 9.55 -7.40 3.90
N TRP A 8 8.60 -6.54 3.58
CA TRP A 8 8.60 -5.14 4.03
C TRP A 8 7.87 -4.91 5.35
N GLY A 9 7.21 -5.92 5.90
CA GLY A 9 6.41 -5.81 7.12
C GLY A 9 5.28 -6.80 7.14
N HIS A 10 4.04 -6.31 7.32
CA HIS A 10 2.88 -7.21 7.31
C HIS A 10 1.59 -6.47 7.00
N GLU A 11 0.57 -7.26 6.63
CA GLU A 11 -0.82 -6.80 6.46
C GLU A 11 -1.71 -7.50 7.49
N LEU A 12 -2.63 -6.74 8.06
CA LEU A 12 -3.75 -7.28 8.83
C LEU A 12 -5.03 -7.04 8.05
N ILE A 13 -5.65 -8.10 7.55
CA ILE A 13 -6.92 -8.01 6.83
C ILE A 13 -8.03 -8.13 7.86
N TRP A 14 -8.63 -6.99 8.22
CA TRP A 14 -9.63 -6.92 9.30
C TRP A 14 -11.06 -6.87 8.77
N ALA A 15 -11.26 -6.64 7.47
CA ALA A 15 -12.57 -6.66 6.83
C ALA A 15 -12.43 -7.25 5.44
N GLU A 16 -13.24 -8.25 5.14
CA GLU A 16 -13.22 -8.88 3.83
C GLU A 16 -14.61 -9.43 3.52
N THR A 17 -15.26 -8.84 2.51
CA THR A 17 -16.58 -9.25 2.04
C THR A 17 -16.58 -9.28 0.53
N ASP A 18 -17.69 -9.68 -0.07
CA ASP A 18 -17.84 -9.65 -1.54
C ASP A 18 -17.85 -8.22 -2.09
N ASN A 19 -18.00 -7.22 -1.23
CA ASN A 19 -18.16 -5.82 -1.65
C ASN A 19 -16.95 -4.95 -1.35
N TYR A 20 -16.13 -5.30 -0.36
CA TYR A 20 -14.99 -4.46 0.06
C TYR A 20 -13.94 -5.25 0.84
N VAL A 21 -12.76 -4.65 0.94
CA VAL A 21 -11.67 -5.15 1.79
C VAL A 21 -11.15 -3.99 2.63
N GLY A 22 -10.88 -4.26 3.92
CA GLY A 22 -10.19 -3.35 4.81
C GLY A 22 -8.97 -4.03 5.39
N LYS A 23 -7.83 -3.33 5.34
CA LYS A 23 -6.61 -3.85 5.95
C LYS A 23 -5.77 -2.75 6.56
N MET A 24 -4.87 -3.15 7.46
CA MET A 24 -3.82 -2.29 7.98
C MET A 24 -2.50 -2.82 7.45
N LEU A 25 -1.67 -1.93 6.90
CA LEU A 25 -0.32 -2.25 6.49
C LEU A 25 0.66 -1.65 7.47
N HIS A 26 1.61 -2.48 7.93
CA HIS A 26 2.76 -2.03 8.69
C HIS A 26 4.00 -2.19 7.83
N ILE A 27 4.64 -1.06 7.49
CA ILE A 27 5.84 -1.05 6.67
C ILE A 27 7.02 -0.71 7.56
N GLU A 28 8.00 -1.62 7.62
CA GLU A 28 9.20 -1.44 8.42
C GLU A 28 10.06 -0.29 7.87
N SER A 29 10.73 0.41 8.77
CA SER A 29 11.63 1.51 8.41
C SER A 29 12.66 1.04 7.37
N GLY A 30 12.83 1.83 6.31
CA GLY A 30 13.76 1.52 5.24
C GLY A 30 13.25 0.57 4.18
N HIS A 31 12.00 0.13 4.28
CA HIS A 31 11.38 -0.79 3.33
C HIS A 31 10.30 -0.09 2.51
N ARG A 32 9.98 -0.69 1.37
CA ARG A 32 8.93 -0.20 0.49
C ARG A 32 8.26 -1.36 -0.25
N LEU A 33 7.01 -1.14 -0.66
CA LEU A 33 6.27 -2.06 -1.49
C LEU A 33 6.79 -2.00 -2.94
N SER A 34 6.29 -2.88 -3.80
CA SER A 34 6.62 -2.83 -5.22
C SER A 34 6.06 -1.57 -5.89
N LEU A 35 6.69 -1.16 -6.98
CA LEU A 35 6.09 -0.21 -7.92
C LEU A 35 5.08 -1.01 -8.72
N GLN A 36 3.81 -0.62 -8.65
CA GLN A 36 2.71 -1.48 -9.09
C GLN A 36 1.52 -0.68 -9.57
N TYR A 37 0.60 -1.37 -10.25
CA TYR A 37 -0.74 -0.88 -10.51
C TYR A 37 -1.74 -2.02 -10.37
N HIS A 38 -3.02 -1.67 -10.28
CA HIS A 38 -4.13 -2.61 -10.24
C HIS A 38 -5.01 -2.38 -11.46
N GLU A 39 -5.51 -3.45 -12.07
CA GLU A 39 -6.32 -3.31 -13.28
C GLU A 39 -7.75 -2.87 -12.97
N ILE A 40 -8.32 -3.39 -11.89
CA ILE A 40 -9.71 -3.17 -11.50
C ILE A 40 -9.79 -2.53 -10.11
N LYS A 41 -8.91 -2.95 -9.20
CA LYS A 41 -8.94 -2.54 -7.79
C LYS A 41 -8.78 -1.04 -7.66
N GLU A 42 -9.66 -0.46 -6.85
CA GLU A 42 -9.60 0.91 -6.39
C GLU A 42 -9.39 0.92 -4.89
N GLU A 43 -8.53 1.80 -4.39
CA GLU A 43 -8.24 1.85 -2.96
C GLU A 43 -8.04 3.27 -2.47
N THR A 44 -8.27 3.47 -1.17
CA THR A 44 -7.92 4.71 -0.46
C THR A 44 -7.18 4.31 0.80
N ILE A 45 -6.07 5.00 1.06
CA ILE A 45 -5.30 4.78 2.28
C ILE A 45 -5.36 6.00 3.19
N TYR A 46 -5.21 5.73 4.48
CA TYR A 46 -5.18 6.73 5.55
C TYR A 46 -3.95 6.45 6.41
N VAL A 47 -3.11 7.46 6.62
CA VAL A 47 -1.89 7.31 7.41
C VAL A 47 -2.22 7.37 8.90
N LEU A 48 -1.91 6.30 9.64
CA LEU A 48 -2.09 6.24 11.09
C LEU A 48 -0.86 6.76 11.82
N SER A 49 0.33 6.34 11.40
CA SER A 49 1.58 6.72 12.07
C SER A 49 2.74 6.68 11.08
N GLY A 50 3.78 7.46 11.38
CA GLY A 50 4.94 7.60 10.52
C GLY A 50 4.69 8.53 9.33
N ILE A 51 5.69 8.66 8.47
CA ILE A 51 5.61 9.46 7.24
C ILE A 51 5.61 8.51 6.05
N LEU A 52 4.51 8.50 5.30
CA LEU A 52 4.39 7.65 4.12
C LEU A 52 4.94 8.38 2.90
N TYR A 53 5.82 7.71 2.16
CA TYR A 53 6.30 8.16 0.86
C TYR A 53 5.48 7.46 -0.21
N VAL A 54 4.86 8.24 -1.09
CA VAL A 54 4.13 7.70 -2.24
C VAL A 54 4.86 8.10 -3.51
N TYR A 55 5.29 7.11 -4.28
CA TYR A 55 6.00 7.31 -5.54
C TYR A 55 5.03 7.14 -6.70
N ASP A 56 5.16 7.95 -7.73
CA ASP A 56 4.44 7.76 -8.99
C ASP A 56 5.32 7.05 -10.04
N ALA A 57 4.82 6.94 -11.27
CA ALA A 57 5.52 6.24 -12.36
C ALA A 57 6.86 6.89 -12.73
N GLU A 58 6.98 8.21 -12.55
CA GLU A 58 8.19 8.97 -12.87
C GLU A 58 9.15 9.09 -11.70
N GLY A 59 8.81 8.50 -10.56
CA GLY A 59 9.62 8.58 -9.35
C GLY A 59 9.40 9.84 -8.53
N SER A 60 8.41 10.66 -8.88
CA SER A 60 8.03 11.81 -8.05
C SER A 60 7.43 11.32 -6.74
N ILE A 61 7.70 12.05 -5.65
CA ILE A 61 7.34 11.64 -4.30
C ILE A 61 6.35 12.61 -3.70
N THR A 62 5.30 12.07 -3.09
CA THR A 62 4.39 12.79 -2.21
C THR A 62 4.58 12.24 -0.81
N LYS A 63 4.86 13.11 0.17
CA LYS A 63 4.95 12.72 1.58
C LYS A 63 3.62 12.96 2.27
N LEU A 64 3.16 11.97 3.03
CA LEU A 64 1.91 12.05 3.78
C LEU A 64 2.19 11.83 5.26
N SER A 65 1.63 12.73 6.07
CA SER A 65 1.71 12.69 7.54
C SER A 65 0.48 11.98 8.12
N PRO A 66 0.53 11.56 9.40
CA PRO A 66 -0.65 10.97 10.05
C PRO A 66 -1.89 11.85 9.90
N GLY A 67 -3.01 11.22 9.57
CA GLY A 67 -4.27 11.91 9.31
C GLY A 67 -4.51 12.27 7.86
N GLU A 68 -3.53 12.10 6.99
CA GLU A 68 -3.69 12.37 5.56
C GLU A 68 -4.07 11.11 4.79
N CYS A 69 -4.77 11.31 3.67
CA CYS A 69 -5.31 10.24 2.84
C CYS A 69 -4.74 10.32 1.42
N PHE A 70 -4.74 9.18 0.74
CA PHE A 70 -4.33 9.12 -0.66
C PHE A 70 -5.23 8.11 -1.40
N HIS A 71 -5.76 8.53 -2.53
CA HIS A 71 -6.62 7.69 -3.36
C HIS A 71 -5.85 7.13 -4.55
N VAL A 72 -6.00 5.82 -4.79
CA VAL A 72 -5.38 5.13 -5.91
C VAL A 72 -6.47 4.63 -6.83
N ASN A 73 -6.51 5.17 -8.05
CA ASN A 73 -7.43 4.72 -9.09
C ASN A 73 -6.93 3.44 -9.76
N PRO A 74 -7.83 2.65 -10.39
CA PRO A 74 -7.38 1.57 -11.28
C PRO A 74 -6.38 2.09 -12.31
N LEU A 75 -5.37 1.28 -12.61
CA LEU A 75 -4.28 1.56 -13.57
C LEU A 75 -3.29 2.65 -13.13
N GLN A 76 -3.50 3.26 -11.97
CA GLN A 76 -2.57 4.28 -11.45
C GLN A 76 -1.33 3.61 -10.88
N VAL A 77 -0.16 3.90 -11.45
CA VAL A 77 1.12 3.39 -10.97
C VAL A 77 1.50 4.09 -9.68
N HIS A 78 1.85 3.31 -8.66
CA HIS A 78 2.19 3.84 -7.34
C HIS A 78 3.11 2.89 -6.58
N ARG A 79 3.75 3.43 -5.54
CA ARG A 79 4.59 2.67 -4.61
C ARG A 79 4.55 3.36 -3.25
N PHE A 80 4.38 2.58 -2.19
CA PHE A 80 4.40 3.09 -0.81
C PHE A 80 5.73 2.73 -0.16
N GLY A 81 6.31 3.67 0.60
CA GLY A 81 7.56 3.44 1.29
C GLY A 81 7.61 4.07 2.67
N ALA A 82 8.46 3.49 3.53
CA ALA A 82 8.73 3.93 4.89
C ALA A 82 10.19 4.40 4.98
N ASN A 83 10.51 5.51 4.32
CA ASN A 83 11.89 5.95 4.12
C ASN A 83 12.53 6.51 5.39
N GLU A 84 11.74 7.08 6.31
CA GLU A 84 12.25 7.76 7.50
C GLU A 84 12.05 6.93 8.76
N SER A 85 10.91 6.27 8.89
CA SER A 85 10.52 5.49 10.06
C SER A 85 9.49 4.46 9.63
N ALA A 86 9.16 3.53 10.52
CA ALA A 86 8.06 2.60 10.27
C ALA A 86 6.76 3.37 10.07
N VAL A 87 5.90 2.88 9.20
CA VAL A 87 4.63 3.52 8.81
C VAL A 87 3.50 2.52 8.98
N GLU A 88 2.38 3.01 9.54
CA GLU A 88 1.15 2.22 9.57
C GLU A 88 0.06 2.97 8.81
N ILE A 89 -0.61 2.28 7.89
CA ILE A 89 -1.69 2.82 7.10
C ILE A 89 -2.90 1.90 7.14
N ILE A 90 -4.09 2.50 7.04
CA ILE A 90 -5.33 1.77 6.82
C ILE A 90 -5.64 1.86 5.33
N GLU A 91 -5.98 0.73 4.74
CA GLU A 91 -6.43 0.66 3.35
C GLU A 91 -7.86 0.14 3.31
N VAL A 92 -8.72 0.84 2.57
CA VAL A 92 -10.03 0.32 2.17
C VAL A 92 -10.03 0.18 0.66
N SER A 93 -10.57 -0.90 0.15
CA SER A 93 -10.52 -1.16 -1.28
C SER A 93 -11.68 -2.01 -1.76
N THR A 94 -11.85 -2.06 -3.08
CA THR A 94 -12.71 -3.01 -3.73
C THR A 94 -12.19 -4.44 -3.50
N PRO A 95 -13.03 -5.50 -3.63
CA PRO A 95 -12.65 -6.85 -3.22
C PRO A 95 -11.80 -7.59 -4.25
N HIS A 96 -10.64 -7.04 -4.60
CA HIS A 96 -9.74 -7.55 -5.63
C HIS A 96 -8.34 -7.75 -5.05
N LEU A 97 -8.22 -8.63 -4.03
CA LEU A 97 -6.99 -8.80 -3.26
C LEU A 97 -5.77 -9.21 -4.09
N ASP A 98 -5.97 -10.02 -5.13
CA ASP A 98 -4.88 -10.55 -5.95
C ASP A 98 -4.63 -9.73 -7.23
N ASP A 99 -5.35 -8.64 -7.40
CA ASP A 99 -5.23 -7.77 -8.57
C ASP A 99 -4.04 -6.83 -8.42
N VAL A 100 -2.86 -7.29 -8.79
CA VAL A 100 -1.64 -6.49 -8.76
C VAL A 100 -0.73 -6.86 -9.91
N VAL A 101 -0.20 -5.83 -10.61
CA VAL A 101 0.86 -5.97 -11.61
C VAL A 101 2.08 -5.24 -11.07
N ARG A 102 3.14 -5.98 -10.79
CA ARG A 102 4.38 -5.42 -10.25
C ARG A 102 5.32 -5.05 -11.37
N LEU A 103 5.75 -3.80 -11.39
CA LEU A 103 6.70 -3.26 -12.38
C LEU A 103 8.14 -3.35 -11.87
N GLU A 104 8.34 -3.05 -10.58
CA GLU A 104 9.63 -3.17 -9.89
C GLU A 104 9.37 -3.68 -8.49
N ASP A 105 10.25 -4.53 -7.99
CA ASP A 105 10.14 -5.04 -6.63
C ASP A 105 11.54 -5.26 -6.04
N ASP A 106 11.81 -4.63 -4.90
CA ASP A 106 13.09 -4.77 -4.19
C ASP A 106 13.36 -6.20 -3.73
N TYR A 107 12.32 -7.05 -3.70
CA TYR A 107 12.40 -8.43 -3.19
C TYR A 107 12.25 -9.48 -4.29
N GLY A 108 12.26 -9.08 -5.55
CA GLY A 108 12.28 -10.00 -6.69
C GLY A 108 10.95 -10.65 -7.08
N ARG A 109 9.80 -10.11 -6.64
CA ARG A 109 8.48 -10.69 -6.95
C ARG A 109 7.87 -10.20 -8.27
N LYS A 110 8.64 -9.67 -9.11
CA LYS A 110 8.15 -9.02 -10.34
C LYS A 110 7.49 -10.00 -11.33
#